data_c0797102cb50cae292fb4f5080e79fb3
#
_entry.id   c0797102cb50cae292fb4f5080e79fb3
#
_cell.length_a   1.000
_cell.length_b   1.000
_cell.length_c   1.000
_cell.angle_alpha   90.00
_cell.angle_beta   90.00
_cell.angle_gamma   90.00
#
_symmetry.space_group_name_H-M   'P 1'
#
loop_
_entity.id
_entity.type
_entity.pdbx_description
1 polymer ?
#
loop_
_entity_poly.entity_id
_entity_poly.type
_entity_poly.pdbx_seq_one_letter_code
_entity_poly.pdbx_strand_id
1 'polypeptide(L)'
;MNKKKFLAMLLASVMTLAVLAGCSSSPAATPADNNTPADAEDGAYKIALIQQHQTNAFQIAVTEAAEAKAAELGVELKILSADQDAATQISQIEQCVSEGYQAILFEPVDPDGLRDAAKNAADAGVVVINIISACTDWEDAGISAVSYGNNVKAGETEMQQVADLLGGKGNIAILTGPSADAGGLQRMEGYENILANYPDIVQVVSPADCAWDTAQAQSTVESWLSAYDLDAIICENDGMAVGAGNAAGANSGIIISGVDGTPDGFEAIKDGRITGTVSQNGGAMAANGIEAAVTLLSGGTLETNVLVTDNTWIDASNVADYE
;
A
#
# COMPACT_ATOMS: atom_id res chain seq x y z
N MET A 1 -3.09 46.79 52.54
CA MET A 1 -4.21 47.35 53.28
C MET A 1 -5.38 46.37 53.17
N ASN A 2 -5.74 45.85 54.35
CA ASN A 2 -7.03 45.31 54.81
C ASN A 2 -7.64 44.10 54.09
N LYS A 3 -7.58 42.87 54.67
CA LYS A 3 -8.35 42.38 55.88
C LYS A 3 -9.87 42.25 55.52
N LYS A 4 -10.53 41.14 55.64
CA LYS A 4 -10.92 40.25 56.75
C LYS A 4 -11.90 39.24 56.14
N LYS A 5 -11.81 37.91 56.33
CA LYS A 5 -12.36 37.17 57.52
C LYS A 5 -13.88 36.98 57.49
N PHE A 6 -14.29 35.73 57.63
CA PHE A 6 -15.24 35.08 58.60
C PHE A 6 -16.07 34.05 57.85
N LEU A 7 -16.25 32.86 58.22
CA LEU A 7 -16.39 31.99 59.44
C LEU A 7 -17.63 31.10 59.26
N ALA A 8 -17.42 29.83 59.33
CA ALA A 8 -18.11 28.66 59.82
C ALA A 8 -19.60 28.70 60.23
N MET A 9 -20.27 27.56 59.97
CA MET A 9 -21.13 26.78 60.88
C MET A 9 -21.64 25.54 60.16
N LEU A 10 -21.23 24.33 60.46
CA LEU A 10 -21.65 23.33 61.44
C LEU A 10 -23.17 23.24 61.66
N LEU A 11 -23.76 22.09 61.31
CA LEU A 11 -24.73 21.38 62.14
C LEU A 11 -24.83 19.91 61.71
N ALA A 12 -24.67 19.05 62.68
CA ALA A 12 -24.78 17.60 62.69
C ALA A 12 -26.20 17.18 63.11
N SER A 13 -26.63 15.99 62.69
CA SER A 13 -27.58 15.10 63.40
C SER A 13 -27.64 13.77 62.61
N VAL A 14 -27.09 12.69 63.06
CA VAL A 14 -27.47 11.73 64.14
C VAL A 14 -28.45 10.64 63.63
N MET A 15 -27.88 9.44 63.55
CA MET A 15 -28.34 8.07 63.87
C MET A 15 -29.67 7.51 63.35
N THR A 16 -29.59 6.29 62.74
CA THR A 16 -30.05 5.08 63.43
C THR A 16 -29.44 3.79 62.82
N LEU A 17 -28.94 2.92 63.73
CA LEU A 17 -28.48 1.55 63.52
C LEU A 17 -29.64 0.61 63.17
N ALA A 18 -29.42 -0.35 62.29
CA ALA A 18 -30.04 -1.67 62.37
C ALA A 18 -29.03 -2.74 61.83
N VAL A 19 -28.58 -3.57 62.75
CA VAL A 19 -27.76 -4.75 62.51
C VAL A 19 -28.69 -5.92 62.18
N LEU A 20 -28.43 -6.65 61.10
CA LEU A 20 -28.84 -8.05 60.98
C LEU A 20 -27.77 -8.83 60.23
N ALA A 21 -27.16 -9.76 60.92
CA ALA A 21 -26.19 -10.71 60.43
C ALA A 21 -26.83 -11.77 59.52
N GLY A 22 -26.20 -12.04 58.42
CA GLY A 22 -26.51 -13.19 57.56
C GLY A 22 -25.24 -13.62 56.82
N CYS A 23 -24.58 -14.66 57.36
CA CYS A 23 -23.49 -15.37 56.67
C CYS A 23 -24.04 -16.14 55.48
N SER A 24 -23.52 -15.89 54.28
CA SER A 24 -23.49 -16.88 53.21
C SER A 24 -22.24 -16.68 52.36
N SER A 25 -21.55 -17.80 52.22
CA SER A 25 -20.29 -18.01 51.49
C SER A 25 -20.36 -17.52 50.04
N SER A 26 -19.48 -16.60 49.67
CA SER A 26 -19.17 -16.29 48.26
C SER A 26 -18.26 -17.31 47.66
N PRO A 27 -18.55 -17.78 46.43
CA PRO A 27 -17.54 -18.48 45.62
C PRO A 27 -16.54 -17.42 45.09
N ALA A 28 -15.28 -17.87 44.99
CA ALA A 28 -14.18 -17.07 44.43
C ALA A 28 -14.50 -16.56 43.05
N ALA A 29 -14.31 -15.27 42.83
CA ALA A 29 -14.37 -14.65 41.52
C ALA A 29 -13.20 -15.14 40.68
N THR A 30 -13.50 -15.81 39.58
CA THR A 30 -12.61 -16.04 38.46
C THR A 30 -12.20 -14.67 37.87
N PRO A 31 -10.94 -14.46 37.47
CA PRO A 31 -10.58 -13.24 36.74
C PRO A 31 -11.39 -13.20 35.45
N ALA A 32 -12.12 -12.14 35.23
CA ALA A 32 -12.76 -11.86 33.95
C ALA A 32 -11.66 -11.60 32.93
N ASP A 33 -11.65 -12.41 31.91
CA ASP A 33 -10.88 -12.22 30.67
C ASP A 33 -11.50 -11.00 29.97
N ASN A 34 -10.90 -9.82 30.18
CA ASN A 34 -11.34 -8.57 29.57
C ASN A 34 -10.70 -8.42 28.18
N ASN A 35 -11.00 -9.34 27.29
CA ASN A 35 -10.74 -9.19 25.86
C ASN A 35 -12.08 -9.16 25.09
N THR A 36 -12.94 -8.22 25.45
CA THR A 36 -14.03 -7.84 24.55
C THR A 36 -13.53 -6.68 23.73
N PRO A 37 -13.55 -6.74 22.39
CA PRO A 37 -13.34 -5.55 21.56
C PRO A 37 -14.31 -4.46 22.01
N ALA A 38 -13.81 -3.22 22.08
CA ALA A 38 -14.66 -2.08 22.40
C ALA A 38 -15.80 -2.03 21.38
N ASP A 39 -17.03 -2.25 21.83
CA ASP A 39 -18.21 -2.00 21.03
C ASP A 39 -18.11 -0.59 20.46
N ALA A 40 -18.34 -0.43 19.15
CA ALA A 40 -18.49 0.87 18.52
C ALA A 40 -19.69 1.57 19.17
N GLU A 41 -19.42 2.38 20.20
CA GLU A 41 -20.42 3.33 20.70
C GLU A 41 -20.64 4.36 19.58
N ASP A 42 -21.74 4.25 18.85
CA ASP A 42 -22.42 5.28 18.03
C ASP A 42 -21.53 6.21 17.17
N GLY A 43 -20.31 5.80 16.79
CA GLY A 43 -19.34 6.55 15.96
C GLY A 43 -18.74 5.72 14.83
N ALA A 44 -18.36 6.39 13.75
CA ALA A 44 -17.62 5.78 12.66
C ALA A 44 -16.27 5.22 13.15
N TYR A 45 -15.83 4.07 12.60
CA TYR A 45 -14.47 3.58 12.84
C TYR A 45 -13.45 4.60 12.34
N LYS A 46 -12.36 4.78 13.11
CA LYS A 46 -11.22 5.61 12.73
C LYS A 46 -10.12 4.74 12.15
N ILE A 47 -9.85 4.94 10.87
CA ILE A 47 -8.84 4.20 10.12
C ILE A 47 -7.79 5.17 9.58
N ALA A 48 -6.51 4.83 9.70
CA ALA A 48 -5.44 5.57 9.05
C ALA A 48 -4.91 4.76 7.85
N LEU A 49 -4.61 5.46 6.75
CA LEU A 49 -3.86 4.94 5.61
C LEU A 49 -2.54 5.71 5.53
N ILE A 50 -1.41 5.00 5.62
CA ILE A 50 -0.07 5.58 5.55
C ILE A 50 0.62 5.05 4.30
N GLN A 51 0.76 5.90 3.30
CA GLN A 51 1.41 5.59 2.02
C GLN A 51 2.92 5.87 2.11
N GLN A 52 3.70 5.19 1.26
CA GLN A 52 5.13 5.51 1.11
C GLN A 52 5.32 6.97 0.65
N HIS A 53 4.54 7.41 -0.34
CA HIS A 53 4.50 8.79 -0.87
C HIS A 53 3.15 9.05 -1.56
N GLN A 54 2.92 10.30 -2.01
CA GLN A 54 1.70 10.71 -2.71
C GLN A 54 2.01 11.49 -4.00
N THR A 55 3.11 11.18 -4.67
CA THR A 55 3.66 12.01 -5.74
C THR A 55 3.41 11.50 -7.15
N ASN A 56 2.94 10.26 -7.32
CA ASN A 56 2.66 9.68 -8.63
C ASN A 56 1.18 9.29 -8.80
N ALA A 57 0.78 9.05 -10.04
CA ALA A 57 -0.60 8.74 -10.42
C ALA A 57 -1.13 7.46 -9.73
N PHE A 58 -0.28 6.44 -9.56
CA PHE A 58 -0.67 5.20 -8.86
C PHE A 58 -1.08 5.47 -7.40
N GLN A 59 -0.26 6.20 -6.64
CA GLN A 59 -0.53 6.53 -5.25
C GLN A 59 -1.74 7.47 -5.10
N ILE A 60 -1.99 8.34 -6.06
CA ILE A 60 -3.19 9.18 -6.11
C ILE A 60 -4.44 8.31 -6.29
N ALA A 61 -4.42 7.35 -7.22
CA ALA A 61 -5.53 6.42 -7.42
C ALA A 61 -5.81 5.53 -6.20
N VAL A 62 -4.76 5.11 -5.48
CA VAL A 62 -4.88 4.41 -4.18
C VAL A 62 -5.61 5.27 -3.16
N THR A 63 -5.24 6.56 -3.05
CA THR A 63 -5.89 7.54 -2.16
C THR A 63 -7.38 7.70 -2.49
N GLU A 64 -7.70 7.98 -3.74
CA GLU A 64 -9.08 8.21 -4.20
C GLU A 64 -9.97 7.00 -3.96
N ALA A 65 -9.48 5.79 -4.24
CA ALA A 65 -10.21 4.56 -3.98
C ALA A 65 -10.41 4.28 -2.49
N ALA A 66 -9.41 4.57 -1.64
CA ALA A 66 -9.53 4.45 -0.19
C ALA A 66 -10.59 5.42 0.37
N GLU A 67 -10.57 6.68 -0.08
CA GLU A 67 -11.57 7.69 0.31
C GLU A 67 -12.98 7.29 -0.11
N ALA A 68 -13.14 6.81 -1.36
CA ALA A 68 -14.43 6.34 -1.86
C ALA A 68 -14.96 5.15 -1.04
N LYS A 69 -14.12 4.16 -0.74
CA LYS A 69 -14.52 2.99 0.07
C LYS A 69 -14.80 3.38 1.52
N ALA A 70 -14.03 4.27 2.11
CA ALA A 70 -14.28 4.77 3.45
C ALA A 70 -15.63 5.52 3.54
N ALA A 71 -15.95 6.34 2.54
CA ALA A 71 -17.25 7.02 2.45
C ALA A 71 -18.42 6.03 2.29
N GLU A 72 -18.25 4.99 1.44
CA GLU A 72 -19.23 3.92 1.27
C GLU A 72 -19.54 3.20 2.58
N LEU A 73 -18.49 2.90 3.38
CA LEU A 73 -18.61 2.14 4.63
C LEU A 73 -18.85 3.02 5.86
N GLY A 74 -18.89 4.35 5.71
CA GLY A 74 -19.11 5.29 6.81
C GLY A 74 -17.93 5.36 7.80
N VAL A 75 -16.69 5.22 7.30
CA VAL A 75 -15.44 5.23 8.07
C VAL A 75 -14.84 6.63 8.10
N GLU A 76 -14.27 7.05 9.24
CA GLU A 76 -13.39 8.21 9.34
C GLU A 76 -11.99 7.81 8.86
N LEU A 77 -11.59 8.25 7.68
CA LEU A 77 -10.30 7.93 7.09
C LEU A 77 -9.34 9.11 7.20
N LYS A 78 -8.12 8.86 7.72
CA LYS A 78 -6.98 9.80 7.68
C LYS A 78 -5.92 9.24 6.75
N ILE A 79 -5.45 10.06 5.82
CA ILE A 79 -4.39 9.68 4.89
C ILE A 79 -3.12 10.44 5.24
N LEU A 80 -1.99 9.72 5.28
CA LEU A 80 -0.66 10.22 5.61
C LEU A 80 0.32 9.79 4.54
N SER A 81 1.36 10.61 4.31
CA SER A 81 2.52 10.29 3.48
C SER A 81 3.75 10.14 4.36
N ALA A 82 4.51 9.09 4.17
CA ALA A 82 5.80 8.89 4.84
C ALA A 82 6.96 9.57 4.10
N ASP A 83 6.73 10.07 2.88
CA ASP A 83 7.71 10.72 2.02
C ASP A 83 8.99 9.89 1.82
N GLN A 84 8.83 8.57 1.65
CA GLN A 84 9.91 7.57 1.48
C GLN A 84 10.83 7.45 2.71
N ASP A 85 10.41 7.91 3.90
CA ASP A 85 11.21 7.88 5.13
C ASP A 85 10.61 6.91 6.15
N ALA A 86 11.33 5.81 6.43
CA ALA A 86 10.89 4.77 7.36
C ALA A 86 10.73 5.28 8.80
N ALA A 87 11.57 6.21 9.25
CA ALA A 87 11.46 6.78 10.59
C ALA A 87 10.21 7.65 10.74
N THR A 88 9.86 8.39 9.68
CA THR A 88 8.61 9.14 9.60
C THR A 88 7.43 8.17 9.65
N GLN A 89 7.47 7.07 8.90
CA GLN A 89 6.38 6.08 8.88
C GLN A 89 6.17 5.43 10.25
N ILE A 90 7.26 5.03 10.94
CA ILE A 90 7.21 4.51 12.30
C ILE A 90 6.53 5.51 13.24
N SER A 91 6.96 6.77 13.21
CA SER A 91 6.38 7.83 14.05
C SER A 91 4.89 8.05 13.76
N GLN A 92 4.47 7.95 12.51
CA GLN A 92 3.06 8.07 12.10
C GLN A 92 2.21 6.90 12.62
N ILE A 93 2.73 5.66 12.57
CA ILE A 93 2.07 4.49 13.14
C ILE A 93 1.88 4.68 14.66
N GLU A 94 2.94 5.04 15.39
CA GLU A 94 2.89 5.30 16.83
C GLU A 94 1.91 6.42 17.19
N GLN A 95 1.88 7.50 16.40
CA GLN A 95 0.94 8.59 16.57
C GLN A 95 -0.50 8.11 16.37
N CYS A 96 -0.79 7.34 15.33
CA CYS A 96 -2.13 6.81 15.09
C CYS A 96 -2.61 5.91 16.24
N VAL A 97 -1.73 5.06 16.79
CA VAL A 97 -2.04 4.27 18.00
C VAL A 97 -2.40 5.19 19.17
N SER A 98 -1.60 6.23 19.41
CA SER A 98 -1.82 7.17 20.53
C SER A 98 -3.08 8.03 20.35
N GLU A 99 -3.48 8.33 19.12
CA GLU A 99 -4.70 9.08 18.77
C GLU A 99 -5.97 8.20 18.76
N GLY A 100 -5.83 6.89 19.02
CA GLY A 100 -6.94 5.95 19.16
C GLY A 100 -7.55 5.51 17.83
N TYR A 101 -6.74 5.45 16.75
CA TYR A 101 -7.14 4.78 15.51
C TYR A 101 -7.33 3.29 15.78
N GLN A 102 -8.42 2.73 15.27
CA GLN A 102 -8.79 1.32 15.49
C GLN A 102 -8.18 0.41 14.43
N ALA A 103 -7.88 0.95 13.25
CA ALA A 103 -7.10 0.25 12.22
C ALA A 103 -6.07 1.17 11.58
N ILE A 104 -4.95 0.59 11.17
CA ILE A 104 -3.87 1.23 10.41
C ILE A 104 -3.57 0.37 9.19
N LEU A 105 -3.79 0.95 8.01
CA LEU A 105 -3.33 0.41 6.76
C LEU A 105 -2.02 1.11 6.39
N PHE A 106 -1.01 0.38 5.93
CA PHE A 106 0.20 1.03 5.43
C PHE A 106 0.90 0.22 4.34
N GLU A 107 1.56 0.94 3.45
CA GLU A 107 2.52 0.42 2.50
C GLU A 107 3.92 0.59 3.10
N PRO A 108 4.66 -0.48 3.46
CA PRO A 108 5.93 -0.33 4.17
C PRO A 108 7.01 0.28 3.28
N VAL A 109 7.62 1.40 3.74
CA VAL A 109 8.83 1.99 3.10
C VAL A 109 10.03 1.06 3.24
N ASP A 110 10.13 0.37 4.36
CA ASP A 110 11.14 -0.64 4.65
C ASP A 110 10.45 -1.87 5.23
N PRO A 111 10.31 -2.95 4.45
CA PRO A 111 9.60 -4.17 4.87
C PRO A 111 10.13 -4.82 6.15
N ASP A 112 11.42 -4.71 6.42
CA ASP A 112 12.05 -5.23 7.64
C ASP A 112 11.95 -4.24 8.80
N GLY A 113 12.23 -2.96 8.53
CA GLY A 113 12.30 -1.91 9.55
C GLY A 113 10.96 -1.55 10.18
N LEU A 114 9.85 -1.79 9.48
CA LEU A 114 8.50 -1.47 9.96
C LEU A 114 7.86 -2.58 10.82
N ARG A 115 8.43 -3.78 10.87
CA ARG A 115 7.85 -4.93 11.58
C ARG A 115 7.58 -4.67 13.06
N ASP A 116 8.55 -4.07 13.76
CA ASP A 116 8.39 -3.79 15.21
C ASP A 116 7.30 -2.75 15.46
N ALA A 117 7.18 -1.72 14.61
CA ALA A 117 6.13 -0.72 14.71
C ALA A 117 4.73 -1.34 14.46
N ALA A 118 4.62 -2.19 13.44
CA ALA A 118 3.40 -2.95 13.16
C ALA A 118 3.00 -3.84 14.33
N LYS A 119 3.98 -4.59 14.88
CA LYS A 119 3.75 -5.46 16.03
C LYS A 119 3.29 -4.69 17.26
N ASN A 120 3.94 -3.57 17.57
CA ASN A 120 3.55 -2.72 18.70
C ASN A 120 2.12 -2.18 18.55
N ALA A 121 1.71 -1.80 17.34
CA ALA A 121 0.34 -1.37 17.05
C ALA A 121 -0.66 -2.53 17.24
N ALA A 122 -0.34 -3.71 16.73
CA ALA A 122 -1.16 -4.92 16.90
C ALA A 122 -1.28 -5.33 18.37
N ASP A 123 -0.17 -5.33 19.12
CA ASP A 123 -0.15 -5.62 20.57
C ASP A 123 -0.96 -4.59 21.39
N ALA A 124 -1.13 -3.37 20.88
CA ALA A 124 -2.01 -2.36 21.44
C ALA A 124 -3.50 -2.54 21.08
N GLY A 125 -3.84 -3.58 20.30
CA GLY A 125 -5.21 -3.90 19.89
C GLY A 125 -5.68 -3.20 18.61
N VAL A 126 -4.78 -2.57 17.86
CA VAL A 126 -5.09 -1.94 16.56
C VAL A 126 -5.07 -3.01 15.46
N VAL A 127 -6.07 -3.01 14.58
CA VAL A 127 -6.05 -3.84 13.36
C VAL A 127 -5.01 -3.29 12.40
N VAL A 128 -3.99 -4.07 12.07
CA VAL A 128 -2.91 -3.66 11.17
C VAL A 128 -3.03 -4.42 9.86
N ILE A 129 -2.99 -3.71 8.75
CA ILE A 129 -3.09 -4.28 7.39
C ILE A 129 -2.01 -3.67 6.52
N ASN A 130 -1.27 -4.50 5.78
CA ASN A 130 -0.43 -4.01 4.72
C ASN A 130 -1.22 -3.91 3.41
N ILE A 131 -0.94 -2.85 2.63
CA ILE A 131 -1.45 -2.70 1.26
C ILE A 131 -0.30 -2.49 0.29
N ILE A 132 -0.49 -2.87 -0.98
CA ILE A 132 0.46 -2.73 -2.10
C ILE A 132 1.68 -3.63 -1.95
N SER A 133 2.35 -3.59 -0.82
CA SER A 133 3.45 -4.49 -0.42
C SER A 133 3.31 -4.89 1.03
N ALA A 134 4.05 -5.91 1.47
CA ALA A 134 3.96 -6.43 2.82
C ALA A 134 5.31 -6.31 3.56
N CYS A 135 5.24 -6.19 4.88
CA CYS A 135 6.40 -6.40 5.72
C CYS A 135 6.92 -7.84 5.59
N THR A 136 8.22 -8.03 5.74
CA THR A 136 8.82 -9.38 5.82
C THR A 136 8.20 -10.13 7.02
N ASP A 137 7.86 -11.42 6.83
CA ASP A 137 7.21 -12.25 7.85
C ASP A 137 6.04 -11.52 8.53
N TRP A 138 5.19 -10.90 7.75
CA TRP A 138 4.11 -10.02 8.21
C TRP A 138 3.16 -10.67 9.24
N GLU A 139 2.95 -11.99 9.18
CA GLU A 139 2.13 -12.73 10.15
C GLU A 139 2.76 -12.66 11.56
N ASP A 140 4.10 -12.82 11.66
CA ASP A 140 4.83 -12.72 12.91
C ASP A 140 4.88 -11.29 13.46
N ALA A 141 4.72 -10.29 12.59
CA ALA A 141 4.57 -8.88 12.95
C ALA A 141 3.16 -8.50 13.43
N GLY A 142 2.24 -9.47 13.57
CA GLY A 142 0.88 -9.24 14.03
C GLY A 142 -0.01 -8.51 13.03
N ILE A 143 0.40 -8.45 11.76
CA ILE A 143 -0.40 -7.87 10.67
C ILE A 143 -1.55 -8.82 10.36
N SER A 144 -2.77 -8.31 10.37
CA SER A 144 -3.99 -9.11 10.27
C SER A 144 -4.30 -9.57 8.86
N ALA A 145 -3.91 -8.79 7.86
CA ALA A 145 -4.09 -9.11 6.44
C ALA A 145 -3.12 -8.31 5.57
N VAL A 146 -2.92 -8.80 4.36
CA VAL A 146 -2.17 -8.11 3.30
C VAL A 146 -3.03 -8.00 2.05
N SER A 147 -3.07 -6.81 1.42
CA SER A 147 -3.76 -6.57 0.16
C SER A 147 -2.76 -6.03 -0.87
N TYR A 148 -2.37 -6.86 -1.82
CA TYR A 148 -1.29 -6.54 -2.74
C TYR A 148 -1.48 -7.13 -4.14
N GLY A 149 -0.74 -6.61 -5.13
CA GLY A 149 -0.59 -7.22 -6.44
C GLY A 149 0.53 -8.26 -6.43
N ASN A 150 0.39 -9.31 -7.23
CA ASN A 150 1.47 -10.26 -7.43
C ASN A 150 2.55 -9.65 -8.34
N ASN A 151 3.56 -8.99 -7.76
CA ASN A 151 4.60 -8.30 -8.51
C ASN A 151 5.46 -9.23 -9.37
N VAL A 152 5.78 -10.45 -8.91
CA VAL A 152 6.48 -11.44 -9.75
C VAL A 152 5.63 -11.74 -10.98
N LYS A 153 4.33 -11.99 -10.78
CA LYS A 153 3.41 -12.25 -11.90
C LYS A 153 3.24 -11.03 -12.82
N ALA A 154 3.26 -9.80 -12.28
CA ALA A 154 3.24 -8.58 -13.08
C ALA A 154 4.45 -8.52 -14.01
N GLY A 155 5.66 -8.73 -13.46
CA GLY A 155 6.89 -8.80 -14.24
C GLY A 155 6.87 -9.92 -15.27
N GLU A 156 6.44 -11.13 -14.90
CA GLU A 156 6.29 -12.24 -15.86
C GLU A 156 5.32 -11.86 -16.98
N THR A 157 4.18 -11.25 -16.66
CA THR A 157 3.16 -10.86 -17.64
C THR A 157 3.71 -9.80 -18.60
N GLU A 158 4.34 -8.76 -18.09
CA GLU A 158 4.95 -7.69 -18.88
C GLU A 158 6.03 -8.24 -19.82
N MET A 159 7.01 -8.94 -19.25
CA MET A 159 8.14 -9.46 -20.04
C MET A 159 7.70 -10.51 -21.07
N GLN A 160 6.69 -11.33 -20.77
CA GLN A 160 6.13 -12.28 -21.74
C GLN A 160 5.50 -11.54 -22.93
N GLN A 161 4.72 -10.47 -22.67
CA GLN A 161 4.14 -9.66 -23.74
C GLN A 161 5.22 -8.98 -24.59
N VAL A 162 6.24 -8.42 -23.95
CA VAL A 162 7.39 -7.83 -24.68
C VAL A 162 8.11 -8.88 -25.51
N ALA A 163 8.37 -10.07 -24.95
CA ALA A 163 9.04 -11.16 -25.68
C ALA A 163 8.22 -11.62 -26.90
N ASP A 164 6.89 -11.72 -26.77
CA ASP A 164 5.99 -12.08 -27.86
C ASP A 164 5.98 -11.01 -28.96
N LEU A 165 5.94 -9.73 -28.59
CA LEU A 165 5.98 -8.60 -29.52
C LEU A 165 7.35 -8.51 -30.27
N LEU A 166 8.44 -8.82 -29.59
CA LEU A 166 9.79 -8.92 -30.19
C LEU A 166 9.97 -10.15 -31.08
N GLY A 167 9.03 -11.12 -31.00
CA GLY A 167 9.22 -12.41 -31.68
C GLY A 167 10.38 -13.22 -31.11
N GLY A 168 10.69 -13.06 -29.85
CA GLY A 168 11.68 -13.81 -29.08
C GLY A 168 13.12 -13.35 -29.24
N LYS A 169 13.39 -12.20 -29.86
CA LYS A 169 14.77 -11.69 -30.08
C LYS A 169 14.77 -10.16 -30.13
N GLY A 170 15.84 -9.53 -29.65
CA GLY A 170 16.02 -8.08 -29.72
C GLY A 170 16.87 -7.53 -28.60
N ASN A 171 17.20 -6.25 -28.69
CA ASN A 171 17.97 -5.51 -27.70
C ASN A 171 17.04 -4.79 -26.76
N ILE A 172 17.17 -5.05 -25.46
CA ILE A 172 16.31 -4.44 -24.46
C ILE A 172 17.10 -3.61 -23.43
N ALA A 173 16.39 -2.66 -22.82
CA ALA A 173 16.83 -1.93 -21.63
C ALA A 173 15.72 -1.96 -20.56
N ILE A 174 16.10 -1.86 -19.29
CA ILE A 174 15.15 -1.92 -18.17
C ILE A 174 15.33 -0.70 -17.28
N LEU A 175 14.22 -0.01 -16.96
CA LEU A 175 14.13 1.04 -15.96
C LEU A 175 13.52 0.48 -14.68
N THR A 176 14.20 0.68 -13.56
CA THR A 176 13.78 0.16 -12.25
C THR A 176 13.37 1.29 -11.30
N GLY A 177 12.56 0.93 -10.31
CA GLY A 177 12.36 1.74 -9.12
C GLY A 177 13.57 1.73 -8.19
N PRO A 178 13.43 2.29 -6.95
CA PRO A 178 14.49 2.27 -5.96
C PRO A 178 14.98 0.84 -5.69
N SER A 179 16.30 0.66 -5.62
CA SER A 179 16.95 -0.65 -5.55
C SER A 179 16.60 -1.49 -4.31
N ALA A 180 16.01 -0.89 -3.29
CA ALA A 180 15.53 -1.58 -2.08
C ALA A 180 14.02 -1.81 -2.08
N ASP A 181 13.29 -1.36 -3.10
CA ASP A 181 11.83 -1.52 -3.17
C ASP A 181 11.46 -2.98 -3.47
N ALA A 182 10.64 -3.57 -2.59
CA ALA A 182 10.25 -4.97 -2.70
C ALA A 182 9.43 -5.25 -3.97
N GLY A 183 8.59 -4.31 -4.41
CA GLY A 183 7.78 -4.45 -5.62
C GLY A 183 8.65 -4.49 -6.88
N GLY A 184 9.64 -3.59 -6.97
CA GLY A 184 10.61 -3.56 -8.07
C GLY A 184 11.45 -4.83 -8.11
N LEU A 185 12.01 -5.27 -6.98
CA LEU A 185 12.78 -6.51 -6.91
C LEU A 185 11.98 -7.73 -7.37
N GLN A 186 10.70 -7.83 -7.00
CA GLN A 186 9.82 -8.92 -7.42
C GLN A 186 9.46 -8.84 -8.92
N ARG A 187 9.27 -7.63 -9.48
CA ARG A 187 9.05 -7.48 -10.94
C ARG A 187 10.30 -7.89 -11.72
N MET A 188 11.47 -7.51 -11.22
CA MET A 188 12.74 -7.95 -11.81
C MET A 188 12.89 -9.48 -11.81
N GLU A 189 12.54 -10.16 -10.69
CA GLU A 189 12.49 -11.63 -10.64
C GLU A 189 11.57 -12.20 -11.72
N GLY A 190 10.39 -11.59 -11.92
CA GLY A 190 9.46 -11.96 -12.98
C GLY A 190 10.08 -11.80 -14.39
N TYR A 191 10.80 -10.71 -14.63
CA TYR A 191 11.52 -10.52 -15.91
C TYR A 191 12.56 -11.59 -16.15
N GLU A 192 13.38 -11.91 -15.14
CA GLU A 192 14.40 -12.95 -15.22
C GLU A 192 13.82 -14.33 -15.50
N ASN A 193 12.68 -14.68 -14.86
CA ASN A 193 11.97 -15.94 -15.09
C ASN A 193 11.57 -16.13 -16.58
N ILE A 194 11.13 -15.06 -17.23
CA ILE A 194 10.73 -15.10 -18.62
C ILE A 194 11.93 -15.06 -19.54
N LEU A 195 12.89 -14.15 -19.32
CA LEU A 195 14.09 -13.99 -20.13
C LEU A 195 14.94 -15.28 -20.20
N ALA A 196 14.89 -16.12 -19.17
CA ALA A 196 15.55 -17.44 -19.17
C ALA A 196 15.11 -18.33 -20.33
N ASN A 197 13.92 -18.10 -20.92
CA ASN A 197 13.39 -18.84 -22.05
C ASN A 197 13.68 -18.20 -23.41
N TYR A 198 14.24 -16.98 -23.43
CA TYR A 198 14.47 -16.17 -24.64
C TYR A 198 15.93 -15.71 -24.75
N PRO A 199 16.88 -16.62 -25.06
CA PRO A 199 18.31 -16.29 -25.06
C PRO A 199 18.73 -15.28 -26.14
N ASP A 200 17.90 -15.04 -27.14
CA ASP A 200 18.12 -14.06 -28.19
C ASP A 200 17.56 -12.67 -27.89
N ILE A 201 16.89 -12.49 -26.71
CA ILE A 201 16.58 -11.18 -26.14
C ILE A 201 17.78 -10.77 -25.28
N VAL A 202 18.45 -9.70 -25.67
CA VAL A 202 19.71 -9.26 -25.03
C VAL A 202 19.52 -7.94 -24.32
N GLN A 203 19.75 -7.93 -23.03
CA GLN A 203 19.83 -6.68 -22.27
C GLN A 203 21.18 -6.02 -22.55
N VAL A 204 21.17 -4.91 -23.32
CA VAL A 204 22.41 -4.26 -23.83
C VAL A 204 22.98 -3.21 -22.89
N VAL A 205 22.26 -2.83 -21.83
CA VAL A 205 22.69 -1.90 -20.81
C VAL A 205 22.19 -2.37 -19.44
N SER A 206 22.95 -2.12 -18.37
CA SER A 206 22.50 -2.44 -17.01
C SER A 206 21.20 -1.71 -16.67
N PRO A 207 20.31 -2.33 -15.86
CA PRO A 207 19.10 -1.65 -15.38
C PRO A 207 19.45 -0.31 -14.71
N ALA A 208 18.60 0.68 -14.90
CA ALA A 208 18.79 2.00 -14.32
C ALA A 208 17.69 2.30 -13.29
N ASP A 209 18.10 2.56 -12.06
CA ASP A 209 17.23 3.07 -11.02
C ASP A 209 16.83 4.51 -11.35
N CYS A 210 15.54 4.71 -11.59
CA CYS A 210 14.92 6.01 -11.87
C CYS A 210 13.93 6.44 -10.78
N ALA A 211 13.96 5.80 -9.62
CA ALA A 211 13.22 6.19 -8.41
C ALA A 211 11.71 6.43 -8.66
N TRP A 212 11.09 5.65 -9.56
CA TRP A 212 9.70 5.81 -10.01
C TRP A 212 9.41 7.16 -10.71
N ASP A 213 10.44 7.95 -11.04
CA ASP A 213 10.32 9.33 -11.55
C ASP A 213 10.32 9.40 -13.07
N THR A 214 9.30 10.05 -13.63
CA THR A 214 9.09 10.22 -15.07
C THR A 214 10.21 11.03 -15.75
N ALA A 215 10.68 12.12 -15.11
CA ALA A 215 11.66 13.00 -15.71
C ALA A 215 13.06 12.36 -15.70
N GLN A 216 13.39 11.61 -14.64
CA GLN A 216 14.63 10.85 -14.57
C GLN A 216 14.65 9.73 -15.61
N ALA A 217 13.54 9.01 -15.77
CA ALA A 217 13.38 7.98 -16.79
C ALA A 217 13.55 8.57 -18.20
N GLN A 218 12.91 9.71 -18.47
CA GLN A 218 13.06 10.40 -19.77
C GLN A 218 14.52 10.73 -20.06
N SER A 219 15.22 11.37 -19.12
CA SER A 219 16.64 11.76 -19.30
C SER A 219 17.56 10.54 -19.51
N THR A 220 17.28 9.44 -18.81
CA THR A 220 18.00 8.20 -18.93
C THR A 220 17.83 7.60 -20.33
N VAL A 221 16.58 7.54 -20.81
CA VAL A 221 16.27 6.98 -22.14
C VAL A 221 16.82 7.86 -23.26
N GLU A 222 16.77 9.20 -23.16
CA GLU A 222 17.43 10.10 -24.13
C GLU A 222 18.93 9.78 -24.29
N SER A 223 19.59 9.47 -23.17
CA SER A 223 21.00 9.04 -23.18
C SER A 223 21.18 7.67 -23.82
N TRP A 224 20.31 6.71 -23.52
CA TRP A 224 20.38 5.36 -24.08
C TRP A 224 20.14 5.33 -25.58
N LEU A 225 19.15 6.08 -26.08
CA LEU A 225 18.84 6.16 -27.51
C LEU A 225 19.99 6.75 -28.33
N SER A 226 20.88 7.52 -27.69
CA SER A 226 22.08 8.05 -28.33
C SER A 226 23.22 7.04 -28.40
N ALA A 227 23.19 5.97 -27.60
CA ALA A 227 24.30 5.04 -27.38
C ALA A 227 24.00 3.61 -27.85
N TYR A 228 22.73 3.21 -27.87
CA TYR A 228 22.31 1.84 -28.11
C TYR A 228 21.18 1.77 -29.15
N ASP A 229 21.16 0.72 -29.95
CA ASP A 229 20.02 0.31 -30.75
C ASP A 229 19.10 -0.51 -29.84
N LEU A 230 17.93 0.02 -29.49
CA LEU A 230 16.96 -0.62 -28.60
C LEU A 230 15.71 -1.02 -29.38
N ASP A 231 15.29 -2.27 -29.21
CA ASP A 231 14.04 -2.80 -29.74
C ASP A 231 12.91 -2.68 -28.71
N ALA A 232 13.27 -2.74 -27.39
CA ALA A 232 12.29 -2.51 -26.31
C ALA A 232 12.91 -1.85 -25.08
N ILE A 233 12.05 -1.12 -24.33
CA ILE A 233 12.34 -0.53 -23.00
C ILE A 233 11.25 -0.99 -22.05
N ILE A 234 11.65 -1.72 -21.03
CA ILE A 234 10.77 -2.27 -20.01
C ILE A 234 10.87 -1.38 -18.77
N CYS A 235 9.73 -0.94 -18.24
CA CYS A 235 9.70 0.00 -17.12
C CYS A 235 8.87 -0.60 -15.98
N GLU A 236 9.44 -0.71 -14.81
CA GLU A 236 8.75 -1.28 -13.65
C GLU A 236 7.52 -0.47 -13.19
N ASN A 237 7.28 0.74 -13.75
CA ASN A 237 6.01 1.46 -13.57
C ASN A 237 5.63 2.33 -14.77
N ASP A 238 4.37 2.77 -14.80
CA ASP A 238 3.83 3.63 -15.86
C ASP A 238 4.48 5.01 -15.91
N GLY A 239 4.83 5.59 -14.76
CA GLY A 239 5.48 6.90 -14.73
C GLY A 239 6.80 6.90 -15.50
N MET A 240 7.62 5.87 -15.30
CA MET A 240 8.86 5.69 -16.06
C MET A 240 8.60 5.33 -17.53
N ALA A 241 7.57 4.51 -17.82
CA ALA A 241 7.18 4.18 -19.19
C ALA A 241 6.74 5.43 -19.97
N VAL A 242 5.97 6.32 -19.34
CA VAL A 242 5.61 7.63 -19.93
C VAL A 242 6.85 8.47 -20.19
N GLY A 243 7.81 8.51 -19.25
CA GLY A 243 9.10 9.18 -19.45
C GLY A 243 9.89 8.61 -20.62
N ALA A 244 9.97 7.29 -20.72
CA ALA A 244 10.61 6.59 -21.85
C ALA A 244 9.90 6.90 -23.17
N GLY A 245 8.57 6.88 -23.19
CA GLY A 245 7.75 7.21 -24.34
C GLY A 245 7.93 8.67 -24.80
N ASN A 246 8.08 9.60 -23.85
CA ASN A 246 8.38 11.01 -24.16
C ASN A 246 9.75 11.17 -24.84
N ALA A 247 10.76 10.41 -24.37
CA ALA A 247 12.10 10.43 -24.97
C ALA A 247 12.14 9.80 -26.36
N ALA A 248 11.46 8.67 -26.55
CA ALA A 248 11.46 7.95 -27.83
C ALA A 248 10.54 8.61 -28.86
N GLY A 249 9.48 9.26 -28.42
CA GLY A 249 8.46 9.83 -29.28
C GLY A 249 7.38 8.83 -29.70
N ALA A 250 6.19 9.36 -30.01
CA ALA A 250 5.06 8.54 -30.42
C ALA A 250 5.37 7.75 -31.71
N ASN A 251 4.97 6.49 -31.71
CA ASN A 251 5.19 5.57 -32.84
C ASN A 251 6.67 5.42 -33.25
N SER A 252 7.58 5.48 -32.31
CA SER A 252 9.04 5.33 -32.55
C SER A 252 9.43 3.98 -33.14
N GLY A 253 8.59 2.97 -32.99
CA GLY A 253 8.89 1.58 -33.34
C GLY A 253 9.56 0.80 -32.21
N ILE A 254 9.91 1.45 -31.10
CA ILE A 254 10.43 0.81 -29.89
C ILE A 254 9.25 0.36 -29.04
N ILE A 255 9.27 -0.90 -28.60
CA ILE A 255 8.28 -1.41 -27.65
C ILE A 255 8.60 -0.81 -26.27
N ILE A 256 7.63 -0.09 -25.69
CA ILE A 256 7.77 0.49 -24.36
C ILE A 256 6.62 -0.03 -23.51
N SER A 257 6.95 -0.62 -22.36
CA SER A 257 5.97 -1.21 -21.46
C SER A 257 6.10 -0.65 -20.04
N GLY A 258 5.02 -0.75 -19.30
CA GLY A 258 4.97 -0.34 -17.89
C GLY A 258 4.15 -1.30 -17.05
N VAL A 259 4.06 -0.94 -15.77
CA VAL A 259 3.21 -1.59 -14.76
C VAL A 259 2.49 -0.49 -14.01
N ASP A 260 1.27 -0.69 -13.62
CA ASP A 260 0.35 0.02 -12.73
C ASP A 260 -1.07 0.07 -13.32
N GLY A 261 -1.21 0.42 -14.61
CA GLY A 261 -2.51 0.68 -15.24
C GLY A 261 -3.07 2.04 -14.81
N THR A 262 -2.26 3.09 -14.92
CA THR A 262 -2.64 4.45 -14.53
C THR A 262 -3.33 5.21 -15.67
N PRO A 263 -4.13 6.26 -15.37
CA PRO A 263 -4.69 7.12 -16.40
C PRO A 263 -3.64 7.71 -17.35
N ASP A 264 -2.47 8.12 -16.84
CA ASP A 264 -1.38 8.66 -17.67
C ASP A 264 -0.79 7.57 -18.58
N GLY A 265 -0.68 6.33 -18.08
CA GLY A 265 -0.30 5.17 -18.88
C GLY A 265 -1.31 4.89 -19.99
N PHE A 266 -2.61 4.92 -19.69
CA PHE A 266 -3.66 4.74 -20.69
C PHE A 266 -3.65 5.82 -21.76
N GLU A 267 -3.45 7.08 -21.39
CA GLU A 267 -3.30 8.18 -22.35
C GLU A 267 -2.06 7.94 -23.24
N ALA A 268 -0.94 7.53 -22.67
CA ALA A 268 0.28 7.26 -23.42
C ALA A 268 0.15 6.06 -24.38
N ILE A 269 -0.67 5.04 -24.03
CA ILE A 269 -1.02 3.93 -24.95
C ILE A 269 -1.83 4.46 -26.14
N LYS A 270 -2.87 5.26 -25.89
CA LYS A 270 -3.72 5.84 -26.95
C LYS A 270 -2.94 6.76 -27.89
N ASP A 271 -1.99 7.50 -27.34
CA ASP A 271 -1.11 8.37 -28.13
C ASP A 271 -0.01 7.63 -28.88
N GLY A 272 0.17 6.32 -28.62
CA GLY A 272 1.23 5.52 -29.22
C GLY A 272 2.62 5.84 -28.67
N ARG A 273 2.73 6.45 -27.48
CA ARG A 273 4.00 6.69 -26.79
C ARG A 273 4.50 5.45 -26.04
N ILE A 274 3.59 4.65 -25.50
CA ILE A 274 3.90 3.34 -24.93
C ILE A 274 3.06 2.26 -25.58
N THR A 275 3.55 1.03 -25.55
CA THR A 275 2.91 -0.12 -26.20
C THR A 275 1.82 -0.72 -25.30
N GLY A 276 2.07 -0.76 -23.99
CA GLY A 276 1.12 -1.31 -23.03
C GLY A 276 1.62 -1.22 -21.59
N THR A 277 0.75 -1.60 -20.67
CA THR A 277 1.02 -1.67 -19.24
C THR A 277 0.38 -2.91 -18.62
N VAL A 278 0.91 -3.36 -17.48
CA VAL A 278 0.26 -4.38 -16.65
C VAL A 278 -0.48 -3.70 -15.52
N SER A 279 -1.81 -3.79 -15.49
CA SER A 279 -2.60 -3.27 -14.38
C SER A 279 -2.30 -4.03 -13.09
N GLN A 280 -2.07 -3.29 -12.00
CA GLN A 280 -1.99 -3.82 -10.64
C GLN A 280 -3.26 -3.58 -9.83
N ASN A 281 -4.11 -2.66 -10.27
CA ASN A 281 -5.32 -2.25 -9.58
C ASN A 281 -5.09 -1.80 -8.13
N GLY A 282 -4.21 -0.82 -7.94
CA GLY A 282 -3.86 -0.25 -6.62
C GLY A 282 -5.07 0.27 -5.85
N GLY A 283 -6.06 0.82 -6.55
CA GLY A 283 -7.32 1.24 -5.96
C GLY A 283 -8.08 0.09 -5.31
N ALA A 284 -8.14 -1.09 -5.96
CA ALA A 284 -8.74 -2.28 -5.36
C ALA A 284 -7.95 -2.78 -4.14
N MET A 285 -6.61 -2.67 -4.16
CA MET A 285 -5.79 -3.03 -2.99
C MET A 285 -6.18 -2.20 -1.76
N ALA A 286 -6.33 -0.88 -1.94
CA ALA A 286 -6.75 0.01 -0.86
C ALA A 286 -8.18 -0.28 -0.40
N ALA A 287 -9.12 -0.42 -1.34
CA ALA A 287 -10.52 -0.72 -1.05
C ALA A 287 -10.67 -2.03 -0.28
N ASN A 288 -10.00 -3.10 -0.73
CA ASN A 288 -9.97 -4.41 -0.05
C ASN A 288 -9.40 -4.29 1.36
N GLY A 289 -8.33 -3.50 1.55
CA GLY A 289 -7.73 -3.25 2.86
C GLY A 289 -8.69 -2.54 3.83
N ILE A 290 -9.40 -1.50 3.38
CA ILE A 290 -10.42 -0.80 4.18
C ILE A 290 -11.58 -1.74 4.53
N GLU A 291 -12.06 -2.53 3.57
CA GLU A 291 -13.15 -3.50 3.81
C GLU A 291 -12.74 -4.59 4.80
N ALA A 292 -11.51 -5.11 4.67
CA ALA A 292 -10.94 -6.07 5.61
C ALA A 292 -10.82 -5.48 7.03
N ALA A 293 -10.36 -4.23 7.16
CA ALA A 293 -10.30 -3.55 8.44
C ALA A 293 -11.68 -3.44 9.09
N VAL A 294 -12.68 -2.98 8.37
CA VAL A 294 -14.06 -2.86 8.87
C VAL A 294 -14.64 -4.23 9.25
N THR A 295 -14.39 -5.25 8.46
CA THR A 295 -14.81 -6.63 8.76
C THR A 295 -14.25 -7.12 10.08
N LEU A 296 -12.94 -6.93 10.30
CA LEU A 296 -12.27 -7.35 11.54
C LEU A 296 -12.72 -6.52 12.75
N LEU A 297 -12.86 -5.19 12.60
CA LEU A 297 -13.33 -4.30 13.66
C LEU A 297 -14.77 -4.61 14.08
N SER A 298 -15.60 -5.09 13.15
CA SER A 298 -16.98 -5.52 13.43
C SER A 298 -17.08 -6.91 14.06
N GLY A 299 -15.94 -7.56 14.38
CA GLY A 299 -15.90 -8.92 14.92
C GLY A 299 -16.15 -10.02 13.87
N GLY A 300 -16.08 -9.68 12.59
CA GLY A 300 -16.14 -10.63 11.48
C GLY A 300 -14.80 -11.36 11.28
N THR A 301 -14.78 -12.29 10.33
CA THR A 301 -13.59 -13.03 9.92
C THR A 301 -13.39 -12.89 8.41
N LEU A 302 -12.13 -12.83 7.98
CA LEU A 302 -11.79 -12.85 6.57
C LEU A 302 -11.77 -14.30 6.04
N GLU A 303 -12.20 -14.51 4.81
CA GLU A 303 -12.08 -15.82 4.14
C GLU A 303 -10.60 -16.16 3.89
N THR A 304 -9.77 -15.15 3.62
CA THR A 304 -8.32 -15.24 3.48
C THR A 304 -7.69 -13.95 4.00
N ASN A 305 -6.51 -14.06 4.59
CA ASN A 305 -5.73 -12.90 5.02
C ASN A 305 -4.81 -12.36 3.91
N VAL A 306 -4.81 -13.00 2.74
CA VAL A 306 -4.02 -12.61 1.57
C VAL A 306 -4.98 -12.24 0.45
N LEU A 307 -5.14 -10.93 0.21
CA LEU A 307 -6.06 -10.34 -0.75
C LEU A 307 -5.26 -9.93 -1.98
N VAL A 308 -5.26 -10.79 -3.02
CA VAL A 308 -4.47 -10.54 -4.23
C VAL A 308 -5.34 -9.93 -5.31
N THR A 309 -4.86 -8.84 -5.93
CA THR A 309 -5.47 -8.27 -7.14
C THR A 309 -4.89 -8.91 -8.40
N ASP A 310 -5.71 -9.02 -9.44
CA ASP A 310 -5.29 -9.58 -10.72
C ASP A 310 -4.38 -8.61 -11.50
N ASN A 311 -3.43 -9.21 -12.25
CA ASN A 311 -2.53 -8.51 -13.15
C ASN A 311 -2.99 -8.75 -14.60
N THR A 312 -3.37 -7.68 -15.28
CA THR A 312 -3.87 -7.75 -16.65
C THR A 312 -3.05 -6.87 -17.58
N TRP A 313 -2.61 -7.43 -18.71
CA TRP A 313 -2.00 -6.63 -19.77
C TRP A 313 -3.03 -5.75 -20.46
N ILE A 314 -2.71 -4.48 -20.57
CA ILE A 314 -3.53 -3.44 -21.21
C ILE A 314 -2.72 -2.80 -22.32
N ASP A 315 -3.28 -2.78 -23.52
CA ASP A 315 -2.70 -2.16 -24.71
C ASP A 315 -3.77 -1.43 -25.53
N ALA A 316 -3.43 -0.96 -26.71
CA ALA A 316 -4.36 -0.21 -27.58
C ALA A 316 -5.63 -1.00 -27.95
N SER A 317 -5.63 -2.33 -27.82
CA SER A 317 -6.79 -3.16 -28.19
C SER A 317 -7.87 -3.20 -27.10
N ASN A 318 -7.50 -2.96 -25.84
CA ASN A 318 -8.41 -3.10 -24.69
C ASN A 318 -8.39 -1.91 -23.71
N VAL A 319 -7.53 -0.90 -23.89
CA VAL A 319 -7.41 0.25 -22.95
C VAL A 319 -8.74 0.98 -22.72
N ALA A 320 -9.64 0.98 -23.70
CA ALA A 320 -10.95 1.63 -23.58
C ALA A 320 -11.88 0.94 -22.56
N ASP A 321 -11.59 -0.28 -22.15
CA ASP A 321 -12.39 -1.04 -21.16
C ASP A 321 -11.99 -0.68 -19.70
N TYR A 322 -10.93 0.11 -19.52
CA TYR A 322 -10.32 0.45 -18.22
C TYR A 322 -10.42 1.94 -17.82
N GLU A 323 -11.20 2.73 -18.58
CA GLU A 323 -11.40 4.17 -18.35
C GLU A 323 -12.68 4.55 -17.59
#